data_383ecf31b98ca134e361aad259566619
#
_entry.id   383ecf31b98ca134e361aad259566619
#
_cell.length_a   1.000
_cell.length_b   1.000
_cell.length_c   1.000
_cell.angle_alpha   90.00
_cell.angle_beta   90.00
_cell.angle_gamma   90.00
#
_symmetry.space_group_name_H-M   'P 1'
#
loop_
_entity.id
_entity.type
_entity.pdbx_description
1 polymer ?
#
loop_
_entity_poly.entity_id
_entity_poly.type
_entity_poly.pdbx_seq_one_letter_code
_entity_poly.pdbx_strand_id
1 'polypeptide(L)'
;MTLTQLSLSAVSTLSACVAGALIIHKEGNEVRKAALAAIFASSMLLNHISGIRGMEVVFSSVLLVSAITDAHTGEVHSLPMWLLFPVAVTGFIVRKSYVAALFGLLVWVYRKDKRLSYWFGEGDLYILAAIAMMYGTGVFRAMAIGAALALIWCLVKRSREAFFIPFLYMGLLLSRMEGADSLFYFFI
;
A
#
# COMPACT_ATOMS: atom_id res chain seq x y z
N MET A 1 19.05 -4.00 -12.33
CA MET A 1 18.29 -2.74 -12.38
C MET A 1 19.13 -1.71 -13.12
N THR A 2 18.54 -0.99 -14.09
CA THR A 2 19.27 0.07 -14.82
C THR A 2 19.39 1.32 -13.96
N LEU A 3 20.37 2.17 -14.24
CA LEU A 3 20.57 3.44 -13.51
C LEU A 3 19.30 4.34 -13.57
N THR A 4 18.61 4.33 -14.70
CA THR A 4 17.34 5.03 -14.90
C THR A 4 16.20 4.50 -14.01
N GLN A 5 16.14 3.21 -13.78
CA GLN A 5 15.15 2.62 -12.87
C GLN A 5 15.44 2.95 -11.40
N LEU A 6 16.72 2.97 -11.03
CA LEU A 6 17.13 3.36 -9.69
C LEU A 6 16.79 4.84 -9.43
N SER A 7 17.09 5.73 -10.38
CA SER A 7 16.76 7.15 -10.26
C SER A 7 15.25 7.39 -10.19
N LEU A 8 14.46 6.71 -11.01
CA LEU A 8 12.99 6.81 -10.97
C LEU A 8 12.44 6.37 -9.60
N SER A 9 12.94 5.24 -9.07
CA SER A 9 12.54 4.74 -7.75
C SER A 9 12.92 5.73 -6.64
N ALA A 10 14.13 6.28 -6.70
CA ALA A 10 14.60 7.27 -5.71
C ALA A 10 13.74 8.55 -5.73
N VAL A 11 13.55 9.12 -6.91
CA VAL A 11 12.77 10.37 -7.08
C VAL A 11 11.31 10.17 -6.64
N SER A 12 10.65 9.10 -7.09
CA SER A 12 9.23 8.87 -6.73
C SER A 12 9.07 8.53 -5.25
N THR A 13 9.96 7.76 -4.64
CA THR A 13 9.89 7.45 -3.21
C THR A 13 10.19 8.69 -2.37
N LEU A 14 11.15 9.53 -2.77
CA LEU A 14 11.43 10.79 -2.10
C LEU A 14 10.24 11.74 -2.18
N SER A 15 9.66 11.89 -3.38
CA SER A 15 8.46 12.71 -3.58
C SER A 15 7.29 12.23 -2.71
N ALA A 16 7.12 10.93 -2.56
CA ALA A 16 6.10 10.35 -1.68
C ALA A 16 6.34 10.68 -0.19
N CYS A 17 7.57 10.55 0.29
CA CYS A 17 7.92 10.92 1.66
C CYS A 17 7.68 12.42 1.93
N VAL A 18 8.06 13.27 0.99
CA VAL A 18 7.83 14.73 1.10
C VAL A 18 6.34 15.05 1.06
N ALA A 19 5.57 14.46 0.14
CA ALA A 19 4.14 14.67 0.06
C ALA A 19 3.42 14.20 1.33
N GLY A 20 3.75 13.03 1.86
CA GLY A 20 3.22 12.53 3.12
C GLY A 20 3.53 13.46 4.29
N ALA A 21 4.77 13.94 4.40
CA ALA A 21 5.18 14.87 5.43
C ALA A 21 4.44 16.22 5.33
N LEU A 22 4.21 16.74 4.11
CA LEU A 22 3.48 17.98 3.89
C LEU A 22 2.00 17.85 4.29
N ILE A 23 1.36 16.72 3.98
CA ILE A 23 -0.03 16.46 4.37
C ILE A 23 -0.12 16.44 5.91
N ILE A 24 0.76 15.69 6.58
CA ILE A 24 0.78 15.59 8.05
C ILE A 24 1.05 16.97 8.69
N HIS A 25 1.99 17.74 8.14
CA HIS A 25 2.28 19.08 8.63
C HIS A 25 1.09 20.04 8.49
N LYS A 26 0.34 19.95 7.37
CA LYS A 26 -0.89 20.73 7.16
C LYS A 26 -1.96 20.44 8.22
N GLU A 27 -1.95 19.24 8.79
CA GLU A 27 -2.87 18.84 9.88
C GLU A 27 -2.36 19.19 11.28
N GLY A 28 -1.27 19.94 11.37
CA GLY A 28 -0.71 20.37 12.64
C GLY A 28 0.16 19.33 13.35
N ASN A 29 0.46 18.22 12.67
CA ASN A 29 1.34 17.17 13.19
C ASN A 29 2.77 17.32 12.64
N GLU A 30 3.75 16.86 13.41
CA GLU A 30 5.16 16.87 13.01
C GLU A 30 5.68 15.43 12.82
N VAL A 31 6.31 15.21 11.66
CA VAL A 31 7.00 13.94 11.39
C VAL A 31 8.49 14.10 11.71
N ARG A 32 9.02 13.19 12.51
CA ARG A 32 10.47 13.18 12.82
C ARG A 32 11.25 12.93 11.53
N LYS A 33 12.21 13.81 11.21
CA LYS A 33 13.08 13.70 10.03
C LYS A 33 13.77 12.33 9.94
N ALA A 34 14.20 11.79 11.09
CA ALA A 34 14.80 10.46 11.17
C ALA A 34 13.82 9.34 10.76
N ALA A 35 12.54 9.45 11.12
CA ALA A 35 11.52 8.49 10.70
C ALA A 35 11.29 8.55 9.19
N LEU A 36 11.20 9.74 8.60
CA LEU A 36 11.10 9.90 7.14
C LEU A 36 12.31 9.33 6.41
N ALA A 37 13.53 9.56 6.91
CA ALA A 37 14.73 9.00 6.32
C ALA A 37 14.74 7.47 6.40
N ALA A 38 14.30 6.89 7.51
CA ALA A 38 14.17 5.44 7.66
C ALA A 38 13.12 4.85 6.72
N ILE A 39 11.96 5.50 6.58
CA ILE A 39 10.88 5.11 5.64
C ILE A 39 11.40 5.18 4.20
N PHE A 40 12.09 6.25 3.83
CA PHE A 40 12.69 6.40 2.51
C PHE A 40 13.69 5.28 2.21
N ALA A 41 14.65 5.04 3.10
CA ALA A 41 15.69 4.04 2.92
C ALA A 41 15.09 2.61 2.84
N SER A 42 14.16 2.27 3.74
CA SER A 42 13.51 0.96 3.74
C SER A 42 12.64 0.76 2.49
N SER A 43 11.89 1.76 2.05
CA SER A 43 11.06 1.69 0.85
C SER A 43 11.92 1.55 -0.42
N MET A 44 13.03 2.28 -0.50
CA MET A 44 14.00 2.14 -1.60
C MET A 44 14.59 0.73 -1.67
N LEU A 45 15.03 0.21 -0.51
CA LEU A 45 15.59 -1.14 -0.42
C LEU A 45 14.55 -2.19 -0.82
N LEU A 46 13.34 -2.10 -0.29
CA LEU A 46 12.25 -3.03 -0.60
C LEU A 46 11.81 -2.94 -2.06
N ASN A 47 11.68 -1.76 -2.65
CA ASN A 47 11.38 -1.60 -4.07
C ASN A 47 12.47 -2.25 -4.94
N HIS A 48 13.74 -2.12 -4.52
CA HIS A 48 14.85 -2.74 -5.23
C HIS A 48 14.80 -4.28 -5.16
N ILE A 49 14.65 -4.85 -3.97
CA ILE A 49 14.61 -6.30 -3.72
C ILE A 49 13.36 -6.92 -4.35
N SER A 50 12.22 -6.25 -4.29
CA SER A 50 10.94 -6.72 -4.86
C SER A 50 10.89 -6.68 -6.39
N GLY A 51 11.91 -6.14 -7.06
CA GLY A 51 11.96 -6.07 -8.52
C GLY A 51 10.88 -5.18 -9.15
N ILE A 52 10.27 -4.28 -8.38
CA ILE A 52 9.23 -3.35 -8.83
C ILE A 52 9.81 -2.36 -9.86
N ARG A 53 9.11 -2.17 -11.00
CA ARG A 53 9.62 -1.37 -12.13
C ARG A 53 8.53 -0.51 -12.78
N GLY A 54 8.95 0.59 -13.42
CA GLY A 54 8.06 1.44 -14.21
C GLY A 54 6.86 1.95 -13.42
N MET A 55 5.66 1.73 -13.93
CA MET A 55 4.40 2.19 -13.30
C MET A 55 4.15 1.58 -11.92
N GLU A 56 4.69 0.39 -11.64
CA GLU A 56 4.59 -0.21 -10.30
C GLU A 56 5.34 0.60 -9.25
N VAL A 57 6.46 1.26 -9.61
CA VAL A 57 7.20 2.18 -8.71
C VAL A 57 6.35 3.40 -8.40
N VAL A 58 5.70 3.98 -9.40
CA VAL A 58 4.80 5.12 -9.20
C VAL A 58 3.64 4.73 -8.30
N PHE A 59 3.01 3.57 -8.57
CA PHE A 59 1.92 3.06 -7.75
C PHE A 59 2.35 2.84 -6.30
N SER A 60 3.48 2.17 -6.06
CA SER A 60 4.00 1.91 -4.71
C SER A 60 4.34 3.21 -3.98
N SER A 61 4.82 4.22 -4.69
CA SER A 61 5.13 5.54 -4.11
C SER A 61 3.87 6.30 -3.69
N VAL A 62 2.81 6.27 -4.49
CA VAL A 62 1.52 6.87 -4.10
C VAL A 62 0.89 6.11 -2.92
N LEU A 63 0.99 4.78 -2.93
CA LEU A 63 0.53 3.95 -1.81
C LEU A 63 1.33 4.23 -0.53
N LEU A 64 2.64 4.53 -0.66
CA LEU A 64 3.48 4.94 0.48
C LEU A 64 2.97 6.25 1.11
N VAL A 65 2.52 7.23 0.31
CA VAL A 65 1.89 8.45 0.87
C VAL A 65 0.69 8.09 1.74
N SER A 66 -0.20 7.21 1.23
CA SER A 66 -1.35 6.74 2.00
C SER A 66 -0.94 6.01 3.28
N ALA A 67 0.13 5.20 3.21
CA ALA A 67 0.65 4.47 4.37
C ALA A 67 1.24 5.41 5.44
N ILE A 68 1.98 6.45 5.02
CA ILE A 68 2.56 7.44 5.94
C ILE A 68 1.45 8.25 6.61
N THR A 69 0.45 8.70 5.86
CA THR A 69 -0.65 9.49 6.41
C THR A 69 -1.52 8.66 7.34
N ASP A 70 -1.93 7.45 6.94
CA ASP A 70 -2.70 6.54 7.79
C ASP A 70 -1.98 6.23 9.11
N ALA A 71 -0.66 5.98 9.07
CA ALA A 71 0.13 5.71 10.27
C ALA A 71 0.18 6.88 11.27
N HIS A 72 -0.02 8.12 10.81
CA HIS A 72 0.05 9.31 11.66
C HIS A 72 -1.30 9.86 12.06
N THR A 73 -2.28 9.81 11.17
CA THR A 73 -3.60 10.45 11.36
C THR A 73 -4.70 9.43 11.63
N GLY A 74 -4.46 8.16 11.29
CA GLY A 74 -5.49 7.11 11.33
C GLY A 74 -6.54 7.26 10.22
N GLU A 75 -6.29 8.15 9.25
CA GLU A 75 -7.22 8.43 8.16
C GLU A 75 -6.53 8.35 6.81
N VAL A 76 -7.26 7.81 5.84
CA VAL A 76 -6.81 7.78 4.44
C VAL A 76 -7.23 9.05 3.74
N HIS A 77 -6.24 9.87 3.38
CA HIS A 77 -6.51 11.10 2.65
C HIS A 77 -7.02 10.83 1.24
N SER A 78 -7.98 11.64 0.81
CA SER A 78 -8.60 11.52 -0.52
C SER A 78 -7.60 11.80 -1.66
N LEU A 79 -6.64 12.71 -1.46
CA LEU A 79 -5.71 13.12 -2.51
C LEU A 79 -4.81 11.97 -3.01
N PRO A 80 -4.11 11.19 -2.16
CA PRO A 80 -3.38 10.00 -2.61
C PRO A 80 -4.29 8.99 -3.30
N MET A 81 -5.53 8.81 -2.84
CA MET A 81 -6.49 7.91 -3.48
C MET A 81 -6.84 8.34 -4.90
N TRP A 82 -7.10 9.63 -5.12
CA TRP A 82 -7.37 10.16 -6.47
C TRP A 82 -6.20 9.95 -7.43
N LEU A 83 -4.96 9.98 -6.94
CA LEU A 83 -3.77 9.69 -7.74
C LEU A 83 -3.54 8.19 -7.94
N LEU A 84 -3.92 7.37 -6.97
CA LEU A 84 -3.71 5.92 -7.02
C LEU A 84 -4.56 5.26 -8.12
N PHE A 85 -5.82 5.69 -8.29
CA PHE A 85 -6.74 5.10 -9.25
C PHE A 85 -6.30 5.22 -10.72
N PRO A 86 -5.93 6.40 -11.26
CA PRO A 86 -5.43 6.48 -12.63
C PRO A 86 -4.23 5.57 -12.89
N VAL A 87 -3.31 5.46 -11.92
CA VAL A 87 -2.16 4.57 -12.04
C VAL A 87 -2.61 3.10 -12.01
N ALA A 88 -3.55 2.74 -11.14
CA ALA A 88 -4.11 1.40 -11.06
C ALA A 88 -4.85 0.98 -12.35
N VAL A 89 -5.57 1.90 -12.99
CA VAL A 89 -6.27 1.65 -14.27
C VAL A 89 -5.29 1.23 -15.36
N THR A 90 -4.09 1.81 -15.41
CA THR A 90 -3.08 1.37 -16.40
C THR A 90 -2.69 -0.10 -16.19
N GLY A 91 -2.53 -0.52 -14.93
CA GLY A 91 -2.30 -1.93 -14.58
C GLY A 91 -3.47 -2.84 -14.99
N PHE A 92 -4.69 -2.38 -14.76
CA PHE A 92 -5.90 -3.11 -15.14
C PHE A 92 -6.01 -3.32 -16.66
N ILE A 93 -5.75 -2.29 -17.46
CA ILE A 93 -5.77 -2.38 -18.94
C ILE A 93 -4.79 -3.43 -19.43
N VAL A 94 -3.60 -3.48 -18.84
CA VAL A 94 -2.56 -4.43 -19.22
C VAL A 94 -2.87 -5.86 -18.78
N ARG A 95 -3.39 -6.04 -17.55
CA ARG A 95 -3.52 -7.37 -16.91
C ARG A 95 -4.93 -7.96 -17.02
N LYS A 96 -5.96 -7.15 -17.33
CA LYS A 96 -7.38 -7.54 -17.43
C LYS A 96 -7.85 -8.42 -16.26
N SER A 97 -7.52 -8.00 -15.03
CA SER A 97 -7.76 -8.82 -13.84
C SER A 97 -9.22 -8.86 -13.43
N TYR A 98 -9.84 -10.04 -13.43
CA TYR A 98 -11.20 -10.24 -12.90
C TYR A 98 -11.29 -9.98 -11.39
N VAL A 99 -10.18 -10.09 -10.65
CA VAL A 99 -10.13 -9.78 -9.22
C VAL A 99 -10.46 -8.31 -8.96
N ALA A 100 -10.11 -7.41 -9.87
CA ALA A 100 -10.49 -6.00 -9.77
C ALA A 100 -12.01 -5.81 -9.78
N ALA A 101 -12.73 -6.61 -10.57
CA ALA A 101 -14.22 -6.57 -10.61
C ALA A 101 -14.82 -7.05 -9.27
N LEU A 102 -14.22 -8.06 -8.64
CA LEU A 102 -14.62 -8.52 -7.31
C LEU A 102 -14.49 -7.40 -6.27
N PHE A 103 -13.35 -6.73 -6.21
CA PHE A 103 -13.16 -5.61 -5.28
C PHE A 103 -14.03 -4.41 -5.61
N GLY A 104 -14.28 -4.13 -6.91
CA GLY A 104 -15.25 -3.12 -7.33
C GLY A 104 -16.67 -3.44 -6.85
N LEU A 105 -17.07 -4.72 -6.92
CA LEU A 105 -18.36 -5.18 -6.38
C LEU A 105 -18.40 -5.02 -4.86
N LEU A 106 -17.31 -5.35 -4.14
CA LEU A 106 -17.23 -5.16 -2.70
C LEU A 106 -17.37 -3.69 -2.30
N VAL A 107 -16.72 -2.77 -3.01
CA VAL A 107 -16.89 -1.32 -2.80
C VAL A 107 -18.34 -0.90 -3.03
N TRP A 108 -18.96 -1.42 -4.08
CA TRP A 108 -20.37 -1.10 -4.38
C TRP A 108 -21.33 -1.62 -3.29
N VAL A 109 -21.14 -2.87 -2.81
CA VAL A 109 -21.93 -3.45 -1.71
C VAL A 109 -21.71 -2.67 -0.42
N TYR A 110 -20.45 -2.32 -0.10
CA TYR A 110 -20.10 -1.51 1.06
C TYR A 110 -20.88 -0.18 1.10
N ARG A 111 -20.99 0.50 -0.04
CA ARG A 111 -21.77 1.75 -0.13
C ARG A 111 -23.26 1.57 0.11
N LYS A 112 -23.79 0.38 -0.16
CA LYS A 112 -25.22 0.07 0.06
C LYS A 112 -25.53 -0.44 1.46
N ASP A 113 -24.62 -1.22 2.06
CA ASP A 113 -24.82 -1.82 3.38
C ASP A 113 -23.88 -1.21 4.42
N LYS A 114 -24.44 -0.33 5.26
CA LYS A 114 -23.70 0.32 6.36
C LYS A 114 -23.15 -0.65 7.40
N ARG A 115 -23.58 -1.92 7.44
CA ARG A 115 -23.05 -2.93 8.37
C ARG A 115 -21.61 -3.29 8.06
N LEU A 116 -21.21 -3.22 6.78
CA LEU A 116 -19.84 -3.48 6.36
C LEU A 116 -18.89 -2.38 6.81
N SER A 117 -19.35 -1.15 7.02
CA SER A 117 -18.53 -0.05 7.53
C SER A 117 -18.02 -0.26 8.96
N TYR A 118 -18.60 -1.23 9.67
CA TYR A 118 -18.12 -1.62 11.00
C TYR A 118 -16.84 -2.47 10.93
N TRP A 119 -16.64 -3.20 9.83
CA TRP A 119 -15.53 -4.15 9.68
C TRP A 119 -14.34 -3.61 8.90
N PHE A 120 -14.61 -2.71 7.96
CA PHE A 120 -13.59 -2.14 7.08
C PHE A 120 -13.73 -0.64 6.96
N GLY A 121 -12.62 0.08 6.97
CA GLY A 121 -12.58 1.48 6.56
C GLY A 121 -12.88 1.62 5.06
N GLU A 122 -13.62 2.64 4.68
CA GLU A 122 -13.91 2.91 3.26
C GLU A 122 -12.62 3.08 2.45
N GLY A 123 -11.62 3.75 3.04
CA GLY A 123 -10.29 3.95 2.44
C GLY A 123 -9.54 2.66 2.16
N ASP A 124 -9.61 1.70 3.08
CA ASP A 124 -8.95 0.39 2.93
C ASP A 124 -9.49 -0.36 1.73
N LEU A 125 -10.82 -0.36 1.53
CA LEU A 125 -11.45 -1.03 0.40
C LEU A 125 -11.07 -0.41 -0.94
N TYR A 126 -10.96 0.92 -1.01
CA TYR A 126 -10.50 1.59 -2.23
C TYR A 126 -9.04 1.25 -2.55
N ILE A 127 -8.17 1.21 -1.55
CA ILE A 127 -6.77 0.84 -1.73
C ILE A 127 -6.65 -0.62 -2.17
N LEU A 128 -7.42 -1.52 -1.57
CA LEU A 128 -7.46 -2.93 -1.99
C LEU A 128 -7.95 -3.08 -3.42
N ALA A 129 -8.98 -2.33 -3.83
CA ALA A 129 -9.45 -2.29 -5.21
C ALA A 129 -8.36 -1.80 -6.17
N ALA A 130 -7.63 -0.74 -5.82
CA ALA A 130 -6.53 -0.23 -6.62
C ALA A 130 -5.37 -1.24 -6.73
N ILE A 131 -5.01 -1.93 -5.64
CA ILE A 131 -4.01 -3.00 -5.66
C ILE A 131 -4.49 -4.17 -6.54
N ALA A 132 -5.77 -4.56 -6.45
CA ALA A 132 -6.34 -5.61 -7.28
C ALA A 132 -6.34 -5.24 -8.78
N MET A 133 -6.57 -3.97 -9.12
CA MET A 133 -6.44 -3.45 -10.48
C MET A 133 -5.01 -3.55 -10.99
N MET A 134 -4.03 -3.17 -10.17
CA MET A 134 -2.63 -3.14 -10.55
C MET A 134 -1.97 -4.53 -10.55
N TYR A 135 -2.29 -5.38 -9.57
CA TYR A 135 -1.58 -6.65 -9.32
C TYR A 135 -2.43 -7.92 -9.46
N GLY A 136 -3.73 -7.78 -9.71
CA GLY A 136 -4.63 -8.92 -9.86
C GLY A 136 -4.70 -9.77 -8.58
N THR A 137 -4.49 -11.08 -8.72
CA THR A 137 -4.49 -12.04 -7.59
C THR A 137 -3.41 -11.77 -6.55
N GLY A 138 -2.37 -11.00 -6.89
CA GLY A 138 -1.33 -10.58 -5.95
C GLY A 138 -1.87 -9.78 -4.74
N VAL A 139 -3.06 -9.19 -4.87
CA VAL A 139 -3.73 -8.51 -3.74
C VAL A 139 -3.96 -9.45 -2.56
N PHE A 140 -4.33 -10.70 -2.79
CA PHE A 140 -4.58 -11.66 -1.71
C PHE A 140 -3.30 -11.99 -0.93
N ARG A 141 -2.16 -12.12 -1.63
CA ARG A 141 -0.85 -12.31 -0.99
C ARG A 141 -0.46 -11.09 -0.17
N ALA A 142 -0.62 -9.89 -0.74
CA ALA A 142 -0.35 -8.65 -0.04
C ALA A 142 -1.20 -8.51 1.22
N MET A 143 -2.50 -8.86 1.15
CA MET A 143 -3.41 -8.86 2.29
C MET A 143 -2.98 -9.87 3.36
N ALA A 144 -2.65 -11.11 2.98
CA ALA A 144 -2.26 -12.14 3.93
C ALA A 144 -0.98 -11.76 4.68
N ILE A 145 0.06 -11.31 3.96
CA ILE A 145 1.31 -10.86 4.57
C ILE A 145 1.08 -9.61 5.42
N GLY A 146 0.33 -8.63 4.91
CA GLY A 146 -0.02 -7.41 5.63
C GLY A 146 -0.79 -7.69 6.92
N ALA A 147 -1.78 -8.58 6.87
CA ALA A 147 -2.54 -8.99 8.05
C ALA A 147 -1.67 -9.72 9.09
N ALA A 148 -0.76 -10.59 8.64
CA ALA A 148 0.19 -11.26 9.54
C ALA A 148 1.12 -10.25 10.23
N LEU A 149 1.64 -9.26 9.50
CA LEU A 149 2.47 -8.19 10.06
C LEU A 149 1.68 -7.33 11.07
N ALA A 150 0.44 -6.98 10.73
CA ALA A 150 -0.45 -6.22 11.62
C ALA A 150 -0.73 -7.01 12.91
N LEU A 151 -0.98 -8.31 12.80
CA LEU A 151 -1.20 -9.20 13.96
C LEU A 151 0.05 -9.25 14.86
N ILE A 152 1.23 -9.44 14.27
CA ILE A 152 2.51 -9.43 15.00
C ILE A 152 2.68 -8.09 15.72
N TRP A 153 2.41 -6.97 15.05
CA TRP A 153 2.47 -5.65 15.65
C TRP A 153 1.52 -5.51 16.85
N CYS A 154 0.25 -5.94 16.70
CA CYS A 154 -0.73 -5.91 17.78
C CYS A 154 -0.27 -6.74 18.98
N LEU A 155 0.31 -7.92 18.75
CA LEU A 155 0.84 -8.78 19.81
C LEU A 155 2.02 -8.13 20.55
N VAL A 156 2.99 -7.57 19.79
CA VAL A 156 4.19 -6.94 20.36
C VAL A 156 3.84 -5.66 21.13
N LYS A 157 2.97 -4.83 20.56
CA LYS A 157 2.56 -3.56 21.18
C LYS A 157 1.43 -3.70 22.18
N ARG A 158 0.85 -4.89 22.32
CA ARG A 158 -0.36 -5.14 23.12
C ARG A 158 -1.50 -4.18 22.76
N SER A 159 -1.56 -3.76 21.49
CA SER A 159 -2.61 -2.91 20.93
C SER A 159 -3.77 -3.78 20.44
N ARG A 160 -5.00 -3.26 20.53
CA ARG A 160 -6.18 -3.91 19.92
C ARG A 160 -6.41 -3.43 18.48
N GLU A 161 -5.69 -2.42 18.04
CA GLU A 161 -5.85 -1.76 16.75
C GLU A 161 -4.51 -1.61 16.06
N ALA A 162 -4.51 -1.75 14.74
CA ALA A 162 -3.36 -1.49 13.88
C ALA A 162 -3.83 -0.71 12.65
N PHE A 163 -3.05 0.27 12.24
CA PHE A 163 -3.23 0.95 10.97
C PHE A 163 -2.99 -0.03 9.83
N PHE A 164 -4.01 -0.32 9.04
CA PHE A 164 -3.93 -1.43 8.08
C PHE A 164 -3.06 -1.10 6.86
N ILE A 165 -3.10 0.12 6.35
CA ILE A 165 -2.45 0.50 5.09
C ILE A 165 -0.92 0.40 5.16
N PRO A 166 -0.21 0.80 6.23
CA PRO A 166 1.22 0.59 6.34
C PRO A 166 1.63 -0.89 6.22
N PHE A 167 0.85 -1.78 6.86
CA PHE A 167 1.10 -3.21 6.79
C PHE A 167 0.74 -3.80 5.42
N LEU A 168 -0.32 -3.29 4.79
CA LEU A 168 -0.69 -3.66 3.43
C LEU A 168 0.38 -3.23 2.40
N TYR A 169 0.95 -2.03 2.56
CA TYR A 169 2.09 -1.58 1.76
C TYR A 169 3.30 -2.50 1.89
N MET A 170 3.69 -2.83 3.13
CA MET A 170 4.77 -3.77 3.40
C MET A 170 4.45 -5.16 2.83
N GLY A 171 3.23 -5.64 3.02
CA GLY A 171 2.75 -6.91 2.47
C GLY A 171 2.83 -6.96 0.95
N LEU A 172 2.49 -5.86 0.27
CA LEU A 172 2.62 -5.76 -1.18
C LEU A 172 4.08 -5.89 -1.63
N LEU A 173 5.00 -5.16 -1.02
CA LEU A 173 6.42 -5.21 -1.37
C LEU A 173 7.01 -6.59 -1.10
N LEU A 174 6.73 -7.17 0.05
CA LEU A 174 7.21 -8.51 0.42
C LEU A 174 6.62 -9.60 -0.47
N SER A 175 5.35 -9.49 -0.87
CA SER A 175 4.70 -10.45 -1.77
C SER A 175 5.33 -10.51 -3.17
N ARG A 176 6.14 -9.51 -3.53
CA ARG A 176 6.82 -9.41 -4.82
C ARG A 176 8.26 -9.90 -4.80
N MET A 177 8.81 -10.19 -3.62
CA MET A 177 10.17 -10.72 -3.51
C MET A 177 10.25 -12.11 -4.14
N GLU A 178 11.33 -12.37 -4.87
CA GLU A 178 11.64 -13.70 -5.40
C GLU A 178 11.75 -14.69 -4.22
N GLY A 179 10.98 -15.78 -4.28
CA GLY A 179 10.89 -16.76 -3.19
C GLY A 179 9.70 -16.60 -2.24
N ALA A 180 8.91 -15.52 -2.33
CA ALA A 180 7.68 -15.39 -1.55
C ALA A 180 6.67 -16.52 -1.84
N ASP A 181 6.76 -17.11 -3.04
CA ASP A 181 5.93 -18.26 -3.43
C ASP A 181 6.23 -19.49 -2.55
N SER A 182 7.48 -19.73 -2.19
CA SER A 182 7.87 -20.87 -1.33
C SER A 182 7.36 -20.71 0.09
N LEU A 183 7.31 -19.50 0.62
CA LEU A 183 6.73 -19.21 1.94
C LEU A 183 5.20 -19.42 1.96
N PHE A 184 4.53 -19.14 0.84
CA PHE A 184 3.07 -19.31 0.77
C PHE A 184 2.64 -20.78 0.73
N TYR A 185 3.44 -21.65 0.09
CA TYR A 185 3.21 -23.11 0.11
C TYR A 185 3.43 -23.76 1.48
N PHE A 186 4.07 -23.04 2.42
CA PHE A 186 4.28 -23.54 3.78
C PHE A 186 3.07 -23.26 4.71
N PHE A 187 2.16 -22.36 4.31
CA PHE A 187 0.99 -21.95 5.09
C PHE A 187 -0.36 -22.46 4.54
N ILE A 188 -0.36 -23.12 3.37
CA ILE A 188 -1.51 -23.81 2.78
C ILE A 188 -1.28 -25.32 2.79
#